data_9bb2c62b97ac2d5c38ee27acd4ca7161
#
_entry.id   9bb2c62b97ac2d5c38ee27acd4ca7161
#
_cell.length_a   1.000
_cell.length_b   1.000
_cell.length_c   1.000
_cell.angle_alpha   90.00
_cell.angle_beta   90.00
_cell.angle_gamma   90.00
#
_symmetry.space_group_name_H-M   'P 1'
#
loop_
_entity.id
_entity.type
_entity.pdbx_description
1 polymer ?
#
loop_
_entity_poly.entity_id
_entity_poly.type
_entity_poly.pdbx_seq_one_letter_code
_entity_poly.pdbx_strand_id
1 'polypeptide(L)'
;MSNVKGIKEVIVHHAGNINVDELPWIPYFGDSKFKLLKANPVTGQTLTLLYVPAKMQLPAHFHPGTVIVYTVQGTWRYLEESWISKPGDVVYEPAGSKHTPTAVGDEDVITFNIVEGTLDYIGENGEILARDNWETFLNRYYEYCASEGIEPVDVTKF
;
A
#
# COMPACT_ATOMS: atom_id res chain seq x y z
N MET A 1 -35.34 18.13 -16.90
CA MET A 1 -34.11 17.35 -17.06
C MET A 1 -33.32 17.94 -18.21
N SER A 2 -32.15 18.52 -17.93
CA SER A 2 -31.29 19.07 -18.97
C SER A 2 -30.62 17.89 -19.69
N ASN A 3 -30.98 17.66 -20.94
CA ASN A 3 -30.22 16.77 -21.82
C ASN A 3 -28.85 17.40 -22.07
N VAL A 4 -27.81 16.88 -21.40
CA VAL A 4 -26.44 17.23 -21.73
C VAL A 4 -26.17 16.61 -23.09
N LYS A 5 -26.13 17.45 -24.15
CA LYS A 5 -25.83 17.03 -25.50
C LYS A 5 -24.42 16.39 -25.53
N GLY A 6 -24.34 15.11 -25.90
CA GLY A 6 -23.08 14.42 -26.10
C GLY A 6 -22.83 13.22 -25.17
N ILE A 7 -23.58 13.06 -24.08
CA ILE A 7 -23.48 11.86 -23.23
C ILE A 7 -24.62 10.93 -23.64
N LYS A 8 -24.31 9.90 -24.40
CA LYS A 8 -25.29 8.91 -24.87
C LYS A 8 -25.57 7.81 -23.87
N GLU A 9 -24.60 7.53 -22.99
CA GLU A 9 -24.70 6.51 -21.96
C GLU A 9 -24.01 6.99 -20.68
N VAL A 10 -24.61 6.69 -19.54
CA VAL A 10 -23.95 6.82 -18.24
C VAL A 10 -23.31 5.47 -17.94
N ILE A 11 -21.99 5.43 -17.92
CA ILE A 11 -21.28 4.23 -17.47
C ILE A 11 -21.45 4.14 -15.97
N VAL A 12 -22.13 3.11 -15.50
CA VAL A 12 -22.30 2.84 -14.08
C VAL A 12 -21.24 1.83 -13.65
N HIS A 13 -20.34 2.25 -12.76
CA HIS A 13 -19.40 1.35 -12.13
C HIS A 13 -20.01 0.81 -10.84
N HIS A 14 -19.93 -0.49 -10.64
CA HIS A 14 -20.42 -1.15 -9.45
C HIS A 14 -19.32 -1.27 -8.40
N ALA A 15 -19.72 -1.17 -7.12
CA ALA A 15 -18.81 -1.47 -6.01
C ALA A 15 -18.42 -2.96 -6.04
N GLY A 16 -17.16 -3.24 -5.79
CA GLY A 16 -16.63 -4.59 -5.68
C GLY A 16 -16.20 -4.91 -4.24
N ASN A 17 -16.39 -6.15 -3.84
CA ASN A 17 -15.82 -6.68 -2.60
C ASN A 17 -14.49 -7.38 -2.90
N ILE A 18 -13.46 -7.08 -2.14
CA ILE A 18 -12.14 -7.73 -2.23
C ILE A 18 -12.07 -8.78 -1.13
N ASN A 19 -11.99 -10.05 -1.53
CA ASN A 19 -11.73 -11.14 -0.58
C ASN A 19 -10.23 -11.23 -0.30
N VAL A 20 -9.83 -10.66 0.83
CA VAL A 20 -8.42 -10.55 1.22
C VAL A 20 -7.76 -11.92 1.43
N ASP A 21 -8.54 -12.93 1.82
CA ASP A 21 -8.03 -14.29 2.06
C ASP A 21 -7.62 -15.02 0.77
N GLU A 22 -8.16 -14.63 -0.37
CA GLU A 22 -7.77 -15.15 -1.69
C GLU A 22 -6.44 -14.58 -2.20
N LEU A 23 -5.92 -13.53 -1.58
CA LEU A 23 -4.70 -12.86 -2.00
C LEU A 23 -3.50 -13.35 -1.20
N PRO A 24 -2.37 -13.66 -1.85
CA PRO A 24 -1.18 -14.13 -1.15
C PRO A 24 -0.44 -13.01 -0.41
N TRP A 25 0.26 -13.38 0.66
CA TRP A 25 1.29 -12.56 1.26
C TRP A 25 2.58 -12.67 0.44
N ILE A 26 3.03 -11.55 -0.10
CA ILE A 26 4.19 -11.43 -0.98
C ILE A 26 5.37 -10.90 -0.16
N PRO A 27 6.57 -11.51 -0.22
CA PRO A 27 7.76 -10.97 0.43
C PRO A 27 8.04 -9.52 0.02
N TYR A 28 8.49 -8.71 0.98
CA TYR A 28 8.78 -7.29 0.75
C TYR A 28 10.20 -6.95 1.21
N PHE A 29 10.40 -6.26 2.31
CA PHE A 29 11.73 -5.98 2.87
C PHE A 29 12.00 -6.90 4.06
N GLY A 30 13.13 -7.61 4.05
CA GLY A 30 13.44 -8.57 5.11
C GLY A 30 12.29 -9.57 5.30
N ASP A 31 11.80 -9.68 6.52
CA ASP A 31 10.69 -10.59 6.86
C ASP A 31 9.31 -9.93 6.74
N SER A 32 9.24 -8.68 6.29
CA SER A 32 7.95 -8.02 6.01
C SER A 32 7.31 -8.56 4.74
N LYS A 33 5.99 -8.43 4.65
CA LYS A 33 5.18 -8.93 3.52
C LYS A 33 4.07 -7.95 3.21
N PHE A 34 3.56 -7.99 1.98
CA PHE A 34 2.37 -7.26 1.60
C PHE A 34 1.36 -8.14 0.86
N LYS A 35 0.10 -7.76 0.90
CA LYS A 35 -0.93 -8.21 -0.02
C LYS A 35 -1.31 -7.04 -0.92
N LEU A 36 -1.32 -7.26 -2.22
CA LEU A 36 -1.84 -6.28 -3.17
C LEU A 36 -3.34 -6.50 -3.33
N LEU A 37 -4.14 -5.56 -2.81
CA LEU A 37 -5.59 -5.64 -2.86
C LEU A 37 -6.13 -5.04 -4.17
N LYS A 38 -5.53 -3.94 -4.60
CA LYS A 38 -5.87 -3.25 -5.85
C LYS A 38 -4.69 -2.44 -6.38
N ALA A 39 -4.53 -2.48 -7.69
CA ALA A 39 -3.64 -1.59 -8.43
C ALA A 39 -4.45 -0.87 -9.50
N ASN A 40 -4.51 0.45 -9.45
CA ASN A 40 -5.25 1.26 -10.41
C ASN A 40 -4.29 1.88 -11.44
N PRO A 41 -4.24 1.35 -12.67
CA PRO A 41 -3.32 1.84 -13.70
C PRO A 41 -3.70 3.23 -14.24
N VAL A 42 -4.92 3.71 -13.98
CA VAL A 42 -5.39 5.02 -14.45
C VAL A 42 -5.00 6.13 -13.49
N THR A 43 -5.19 5.91 -12.19
CA THR A 43 -4.91 6.92 -11.15
C THR A 43 -3.56 6.76 -10.49
N GLY A 44 -2.95 5.58 -10.60
CA GLY A 44 -1.73 5.23 -9.86
C GLY A 44 -1.96 4.85 -8.40
N GLN A 45 -3.22 4.74 -7.95
CA GLN A 45 -3.55 4.33 -6.60
C GLN A 45 -3.30 2.84 -6.39
N THR A 46 -2.73 2.49 -5.23
CA THR A 46 -2.65 1.10 -4.76
C THR A 46 -3.32 0.96 -3.40
N LEU A 47 -4.00 -0.19 -3.21
CA LEU A 47 -4.49 -0.62 -1.91
C LEU A 47 -3.70 -1.85 -1.48
N THR A 48 -3.13 -1.81 -0.28
CA THR A 48 -2.32 -2.90 0.25
C THR A 48 -2.66 -3.22 1.70
N LEU A 49 -2.44 -4.47 2.10
CA LEU A 49 -2.13 -4.79 3.49
C LEU A 49 -0.62 -4.95 3.61
N LEU A 50 -0.05 -4.39 4.65
CA LEU A 50 1.36 -4.53 4.99
C LEU A 50 1.49 -5.27 6.33
N TYR A 51 2.30 -6.33 6.34
CA TYR A 51 2.70 -7.07 7.52
C TYR A 51 4.15 -6.74 7.87
N VAL A 52 4.40 -6.34 9.09
CA VAL A 52 5.72 -6.02 9.60
C VAL A 52 5.95 -6.77 10.91
N PRO A 53 6.96 -7.64 11.02
CA PRO A 53 7.30 -8.29 12.28
C PRO A 53 7.54 -7.31 13.41
N ALA A 54 7.25 -7.75 14.63
CA ALA A 54 7.53 -6.97 15.84
C ALA A 54 8.97 -6.45 15.85
N LYS A 55 9.15 -5.20 16.27
CA LYS A 55 10.46 -4.54 16.39
C LYS A 55 11.23 -4.30 15.09
N MET A 56 10.65 -4.66 13.94
CA MET A 56 11.28 -4.43 12.65
C MET A 56 11.12 -2.98 12.21
N GLN A 57 12.18 -2.44 11.64
CA GLN A 57 12.18 -1.14 10.95
C GLN A 57 12.19 -1.36 9.44
N LEU A 58 11.35 -0.61 8.74
CA LEU A 58 11.35 -0.55 7.28
C LEU A 58 12.28 0.54 6.76
N PRO A 59 12.69 0.48 5.47
CA PRO A 59 13.49 1.54 4.87
C PRO A 59 12.81 2.91 4.92
N ALA A 60 13.62 3.95 5.10
CA ALA A 60 13.17 5.33 4.94
C ALA A 60 12.66 5.56 3.51
N HIS A 61 11.54 6.25 3.38
CA HIS A 61 10.94 6.53 2.09
C HIS A 61 10.25 7.89 2.05
N PHE A 62 9.99 8.34 0.83
CA PHE A 62 9.33 9.60 0.51
C PHE A 62 8.10 9.33 -0.34
N HIS A 63 7.02 10.07 -0.09
CA HIS A 63 5.80 10.00 -0.86
C HIS A 63 5.54 11.31 -1.61
N PRO A 64 5.59 11.33 -2.95
CA PRO A 64 5.11 12.48 -3.74
C PRO A 64 3.62 12.71 -3.59
N GLY A 65 2.83 11.64 -3.40
CA GLY A 65 1.39 11.68 -3.20
C GLY A 65 0.99 11.50 -1.73
N THR A 66 -0.30 11.53 -1.48
CA THR A 66 -0.90 11.27 -0.16
C THR A 66 -0.96 9.78 0.13
N VAL A 67 -0.73 9.40 1.38
CA VAL A 67 -0.97 8.04 1.87
C VAL A 67 -1.89 8.10 3.09
N ILE A 68 -2.82 7.15 3.16
CA ILE A 68 -3.68 6.96 4.34
C ILE A 68 -3.42 5.54 4.85
N VAL A 69 -3.13 5.44 6.14
CA VAL A 69 -2.82 4.18 6.81
C VAL A 69 -3.81 3.95 7.95
N TYR A 70 -4.49 2.80 7.92
CA TYR A 70 -5.31 2.32 9.02
C TYR A 70 -4.58 1.19 9.74
N THR A 71 -4.38 1.31 11.05
CA THR A 71 -3.74 0.27 11.84
C THR A 71 -4.76 -0.82 12.20
N VAL A 72 -4.52 -2.03 11.70
CA VAL A 72 -5.38 -3.21 11.94
C VAL A 72 -4.91 -3.96 13.19
N GLN A 73 -3.59 -4.13 13.33
CA GLN A 73 -2.99 -4.91 14.41
C GLN A 73 -1.63 -4.33 14.79
N GLY A 74 -1.24 -4.51 16.05
CA GLY A 74 0.06 -4.11 16.57
C GLY A 74 0.19 -2.60 16.77
N THR A 75 1.40 -2.17 17.12
CA THR A 75 1.74 -0.75 17.35
C THR A 75 2.97 -0.37 16.56
N TRP A 76 2.97 0.82 16.01
CA TRP A 76 4.06 1.32 15.17
C TRP A 76 4.16 2.84 15.19
N ARG A 77 5.26 3.39 14.70
CA ARG A 77 5.49 4.83 14.57
C ARG A 77 6.42 5.13 13.40
N TYR A 78 6.53 6.39 13.03
CA TYR A 78 7.69 6.89 12.30
C TYR A 78 8.78 7.33 13.30
N LEU A 79 10.05 7.09 12.96
CA LEU A 79 11.16 7.53 13.83
C LEU A 79 11.19 9.04 14.01
N GLU A 80 10.71 9.78 13.02
CA GLU A 80 10.65 11.24 12.98
C GLU A 80 9.53 11.84 13.84
N GLU A 81 8.59 10.99 14.32
CA GLU A 81 7.40 11.42 15.04
C GLU A 81 7.37 10.94 16.49
N SER A 82 6.65 11.65 17.35
CA SER A 82 6.53 11.30 18.78
C SER A 82 5.32 10.42 19.10
N TRP A 83 4.33 10.30 18.18
CA TRP A 83 3.14 9.50 18.39
C TRP A 83 3.39 8.00 18.11
N ILE A 84 2.56 7.16 18.69
CA ILE A 84 2.48 5.73 18.41
C ILE A 84 1.08 5.41 17.90
N SER A 85 0.98 4.82 16.71
CA SER A 85 -0.28 4.34 16.15
C SER A 85 -0.60 2.96 16.72
N LYS A 86 -1.87 2.73 17.03
CA LYS A 86 -2.42 1.48 17.59
C LYS A 86 -3.65 1.04 16.79
N PRO A 87 -4.16 -0.19 16.99
CA PRO A 87 -5.33 -0.68 16.28
C PRO A 87 -6.51 0.29 16.36
N GLY A 88 -7.08 0.62 15.19
CA GLY A 88 -8.16 1.60 15.03
C GLY A 88 -7.70 3.01 14.70
N ASP A 89 -6.42 3.34 14.86
CA ASP A 89 -5.91 4.64 14.49
C ASP A 89 -5.73 4.79 12.98
N VAL A 90 -5.83 6.04 12.51
CA VAL A 90 -5.57 6.43 11.13
C VAL A 90 -4.38 7.40 11.10
N VAL A 91 -3.40 7.11 10.26
CA VAL A 91 -2.29 8.01 9.97
C VAL A 91 -2.52 8.61 8.59
N TYR A 92 -2.50 9.93 8.52
CA TYR A 92 -2.57 10.69 7.27
C TYR A 92 -1.18 11.23 6.93
N GLU A 93 -0.66 10.81 5.80
CA GLU A 93 0.63 11.21 5.29
C GLU A 93 0.42 12.21 4.16
N PRO A 94 0.67 13.50 4.39
CA PRO A 94 0.52 14.51 3.34
C PRO A 94 1.53 14.25 2.21
N ALA A 95 1.16 14.66 1.01
CA ALA A 95 2.07 14.65 -0.14
C ALA A 95 3.37 15.38 0.20
N GLY A 96 4.50 14.80 -0.19
CA GLY A 96 5.83 15.35 0.10
C GLY A 96 6.38 14.95 1.47
N SER A 97 5.78 14.00 2.18
CA SER A 97 6.30 13.52 3.47
C SER A 97 7.40 12.46 3.32
N LYS A 98 8.33 12.48 4.26
CA LYS A 98 9.43 11.51 4.40
C LYS A 98 9.40 10.90 5.78
N HIS A 99 9.52 9.58 5.87
CA HIS A 99 9.49 8.89 7.15
C HIS A 99 10.09 7.49 7.12
N THR A 100 10.38 6.99 8.34
CA THR A 100 10.96 5.67 8.58
C THR A 100 10.02 4.87 9.48
N PRO A 101 9.20 3.95 8.92
CA PRO A 101 8.27 3.15 9.71
C PRO A 101 8.98 2.14 10.60
N THR A 102 8.52 2.03 11.84
CA THR A 102 9.10 1.12 12.82
C THR A 102 8.00 0.48 13.65
N ALA A 103 7.95 -0.86 13.66
CA ALA A 103 7.11 -1.61 14.56
C ALA A 103 7.65 -1.46 15.99
N VAL A 104 6.76 -1.11 16.94
CA VAL A 104 7.10 -0.99 18.37
C VAL A 104 6.29 -2.00 19.17
N GLY A 105 6.82 -2.45 20.31
CA GLY A 105 6.16 -3.51 21.09
C GLY A 105 6.53 -4.92 20.63
N ASP A 106 5.78 -5.90 21.12
CA ASP A 106 6.07 -7.33 20.96
C ASP A 106 5.09 -8.05 20.02
N GLU A 107 4.18 -7.31 19.41
CA GLU A 107 3.18 -7.81 18.47
C GLU A 107 3.53 -7.39 17.03
N ASP A 108 3.31 -8.29 16.09
CA ASP A 108 3.44 -7.99 14.66
C ASP A 108 2.42 -6.94 14.25
N VAL A 109 2.80 -6.09 13.31
CA VAL A 109 1.98 -4.98 12.82
C VAL A 109 1.33 -5.36 11.51
N ILE A 110 0.03 -5.06 11.39
CA ILE A 110 -0.71 -5.11 10.13
C ILE A 110 -1.37 -3.76 9.91
N THR A 111 -1.12 -3.18 8.75
CA THR A 111 -1.76 -1.93 8.32
C THR A 111 -2.48 -2.11 6.99
N PHE A 112 -3.60 -1.41 6.82
CA PHE A 112 -4.24 -1.19 5.52
C PHE A 112 -3.80 0.17 4.98
N ASN A 113 -3.33 0.20 3.73
CA ASN A 113 -2.74 1.39 3.15
C ASN A 113 -3.43 1.76 1.83
N ILE A 114 -3.75 3.03 1.68
CA ILE A 114 -4.18 3.67 0.44
C ILE A 114 -3.03 4.58 0.01
N VAL A 115 -2.37 4.24 -1.09
CA VAL A 115 -1.18 4.95 -1.59
C VAL A 115 -1.50 5.62 -2.92
N GLU A 116 -1.33 6.94 -2.99
CA GLU A 116 -1.44 7.69 -4.23
C GLU A 116 -0.05 7.90 -4.84
N GLY A 117 0.17 7.34 -6.02
CA GLY A 117 1.42 7.52 -6.76
C GLY A 117 2.55 6.60 -6.30
N THR A 118 3.73 7.15 -6.06
CA THR A 118 4.97 6.41 -5.86
C THR A 118 5.44 6.39 -4.41
N LEU A 119 6.25 5.39 -4.09
CA LEU A 119 7.08 5.29 -2.89
C LEU A 119 8.53 5.35 -3.33
N ASP A 120 9.26 6.38 -2.92
CA ASP A 120 10.67 6.56 -3.24
C ASP A 120 11.51 6.20 -2.01
N TYR A 121 12.24 5.09 -2.07
CA TYR A 121 13.15 4.66 -1.00
C TYR A 121 14.42 5.50 -1.04
N ILE A 122 14.81 6.01 0.12
CA ILE A 122 15.86 7.03 0.23
C ILE A 122 17.05 6.48 1.00
N GLY A 123 18.24 6.66 0.45
CA GLY A 123 19.49 6.36 1.12
C GLY A 123 19.92 7.44 2.13
N GLU A 124 21.02 7.18 2.81
CA GLU A 124 21.54 8.04 3.89
C GLU A 124 21.88 9.45 3.41
N ASN A 125 22.28 9.60 2.15
CA ASN A 125 22.63 10.90 1.57
C ASN A 125 21.45 11.57 0.83
N GLY A 126 20.22 11.01 0.95
CA GLY A 126 19.02 11.53 0.29
C GLY A 126 18.84 11.10 -1.16
N GLU A 127 19.69 10.21 -1.66
CA GLU A 127 19.55 9.62 -2.99
C GLU A 127 18.36 8.65 -3.05
N ILE A 128 17.70 8.57 -4.21
CA ILE A 128 16.64 7.59 -4.45
C ILE A 128 17.29 6.26 -4.81
N LEU A 129 17.12 5.25 -3.94
CA LEU A 129 17.65 3.90 -4.12
C LEU A 129 16.75 3.02 -4.97
N ALA A 130 15.44 3.18 -4.82
CA ALA A 130 14.42 2.43 -5.55
C ALA A 130 13.09 3.20 -5.53
N ARG A 131 12.21 2.85 -6.44
CA ARG A 131 10.86 3.43 -6.53
C ARG A 131 9.85 2.32 -6.72
N ASP A 132 8.79 2.32 -5.91
CA ASP A 132 7.63 1.48 -6.09
C ASP A 132 6.41 2.30 -6.55
N ASN A 133 5.58 1.68 -7.36
CA ASN A 133 4.32 2.22 -7.84
C ASN A 133 3.32 1.07 -8.09
N TRP A 134 2.14 1.37 -8.61
CA TRP A 134 1.12 0.37 -8.93
C TRP A 134 1.65 -0.74 -9.84
N GLU A 135 2.51 -0.42 -10.81
CA GLU A 135 3.05 -1.37 -11.79
C GLU A 135 4.10 -2.30 -11.14
N THR A 136 5.01 -1.77 -10.32
CA THR A 136 6.02 -2.59 -9.64
C THR A 136 5.38 -3.55 -8.63
N PHE A 137 4.35 -3.10 -7.89
CA PHE A 137 3.58 -3.97 -7.01
C PHE A 137 2.82 -5.05 -7.78
N LEU A 138 2.22 -4.69 -8.91
CA LEU A 138 1.49 -5.62 -9.76
C LEU A 138 2.42 -6.68 -10.37
N ASN A 139 3.60 -6.28 -10.83
CA ASN A 139 4.61 -7.19 -11.38
C ASN A 139 5.07 -8.20 -10.31
N ARG A 140 5.39 -7.74 -9.10
CA ARG A 140 5.74 -8.65 -7.98
C ARG A 140 4.62 -9.62 -7.64
N TYR A 141 3.36 -9.16 -7.69
CA TYR A 141 2.20 -10.00 -7.46
C TYR A 141 2.11 -11.14 -8.48
N TYR A 142 2.20 -10.82 -9.77
CA TYR A 142 2.13 -11.83 -10.83
C TYR A 142 3.35 -12.78 -10.83
N GLU A 143 4.55 -12.25 -10.62
CA GLU A 143 5.76 -13.06 -10.49
C GLU A 143 5.67 -14.04 -9.32
N TYR A 144 5.17 -13.58 -8.17
CA TYR A 144 4.97 -14.43 -7.00
C TYR A 144 3.91 -15.51 -7.26
N CYS A 145 2.76 -15.15 -7.81
CA CYS A 145 1.72 -16.11 -8.16
C CYS A 145 2.26 -17.19 -9.12
N ALA A 146 3.03 -16.78 -10.13
CA ALA A 146 3.64 -17.72 -11.09
C ALA A 146 4.65 -18.67 -10.41
N SER A 147 5.49 -18.17 -9.50
CA SER A 147 6.48 -18.97 -8.77
C SER A 147 5.85 -19.98 -7.82
N GLU A 148 4.73 -19.65 -7.22
CA GLU A 148 4.03 -20.47 -6.24
C GLU A 148 2.89 -21.32 -6.85
N GLY A 149 2.66 -21.22 -8.16
CA GLY A 149 1.57 -21.94 -8.82
C GLY A 149 0.18 -21.49 -8.40
N ILE A 150 0.04 -20.22 -8.02
CA ILE A 150 -1.23 -19.58 -7.62
C ILE A 150 -1.87 -18.94 -8.83
N GLU A 151 -3.16 -19.24 -9.08
CA GLU A 151 -3.93 -18.52 -10.09
C GLU A 151 -4.17 -17.08 -9.64
N PRO A 152 -3.71 -16.05 -10.37
CA PRO A 152 -3.85 -14.69 -9.92
C PRO A 152 -5.28 -14.18 -10.05
N VAL A 153 -5.76 -13.49 -9.02
CA VAL A 153 -6.98 -12.68 -9.09
C VAL A 153 -6.66 -11.37 -9.81
N ASP A 154 -7.57 -10.90 -10.66
CA ASP A 154 -7.39 -9.61 -11.33
C ASP A 154 -7.64 -8.46 -10.34
N VAL A 155 -6.55 -7.89 -9.83
CA VAL A 155 -6.56 -6.77 -8.87
C VAL A 155 -6.59 -5.39 -9.55
N THR A 156 -6.76 -5.34 -10.87
CA THR A 156 -6.83 -4.07 -11.64
C THR A 156 -8.26 -3.67 -12.01
N LYS A 157 -9.24 -4.57 -11.90
CA LYS A 157 -10.65 -4.30 -12.22
C LYS A 157 -11.28 -3.25 -11.30
N PHE A 158 -12.13 -2.42 -11.90
CA PHE A 158 -12.95 -1.41 -11.23
C PHE A 158 -14.37 -1.91 -11.03
#